data_cd2a4cd1787a9b99a06662be79da1d85
#
_entry.id   cd2a4cd1787a9b99a06662be79da1d85
#
_cell.length_a   1.000
_cell.length_b   1.000
_cell.length_c   1.000
_cell.angle_alpha   90.00
_cell.angle_beta   90.00
_cell.angle_gamma   90.00
#
_symmetry.space_group_name_H-M   'P 1'
#
loop_
_entity.id
_entity.type
_entity.pdbx_description
1 polymer ?
#
loop_
_entity_poly.entity_id
_entity_poly.type
_entity_poly.pdbx_seq_one_letter_code
_entity_poly.pdbx_strand_id
1 'polypeptide(L)'
;ADSPTIQDSAKGELLSDTSVSTLTEYKEKIAKLSELTTKEKEDFFKELYTASSKNDFEKVLKKANSKNNQHVIEKQEKEKIAKEKAKAENDKKPMQVFEITAIYESGNRNPGTILGTLEDGAGMNYGTYSLTQKYTMKPYLEFLSKNYPELRSQLTGEINSDEFNASWKTLGENEPEKFKASQAQYIFETNIMPVLEKLKKETGVDFLDGTHSIGSVGMISGMIHNAGQAWYSIIRDAAISSKNESAQFNDKAFVERIGGWVRDNYSGVYAQSIRNRYAKQTPQEKERTELFTYTKKTN
;
A
#
# COMPACT_ATOMS: atom_id res chain seq x y z
N ALA A 1 24.00 -20.97 -42.05
CA ALA A 1 23.30 -20.07 -42.97
C ALA A 1 23.95 -18.69 -43.05
N ASP A 2 24.75 -18.32 -42.09
CA ASP A 2 25.24 -16.95 -41.98
C ASP A 2 26.67 -16.79 -42.52
N SER A 3 27.36 -17.88 -42.67
CA SER A 3 28.75 -17.90 -43.13
C SER A 3 28.96 -17.28 -44.50
N PRO A 4 28.13 -17.53 -45.51
CA PRO A 4 28.34 -16.96 -46.83
C PRO A 4 28.29 -15.43 -46.82
N THR A 5 27.32 -14.88 -46.10
CA THR A 5 27.14 -13.43 -46.00
C THR A 5 28.36 -12.73 -45.38
N ILE A 6 28.91 -13.34 -44.34
CA ILE A 6 30.08 -12.81 -43.67
C ILE A 6 31.32 -12.90 -44.53
N GLN A 7 31.48 -14.03 -45.18
CA GLN A 7 32.59 -14.23 -46.08
C GLN A 7 32.56 -13.21 -47.24
N ASP A 8 31.39 -12.97 -47.78
CA ASP A 8 31.19 -11.99 -48.85
C ASP A 8 31.41 -10.55 -48.37
N SER A 9 31.03 -10.24 -47.16
CA SER A 9 31.17 -8.89 -46.60
C SER A 9 32.58 -8.53 -46.18
N ALA A 10 33.46 -9.50 -46.06
CA ALA A 10 34.84 -9.31 -45.64
C ALA A 10 35.73 -8.80 -46.77
N LYS A 11 35.27 -7.83 -47.56
CA LYS A 11 36.04 -7.14 -48.62
C LYS A 11 36.57 -8.05 -49.74
N GLY A 12 35.82 -9.08 -50.09
CA GLY A 12 36.16 -10.03 -51.12
C GLY A 12 37.12 -11.14 -50.66
N GLU A 13 37.46 -11.19 -49.39
CA GLU A 13 38.22 -12.27 -48.77
C GLU A 13 37.31 -13.25 -48.06
N LEU A 14 37.60 -14.56 -48.18
CA LEU A 14 36.92 -15.59 -47.40
C LEU A 14 37.43 -15.59 -45.97
N LEU A 15 36.51 -15.64 -45.01
CA LEU A 15 36.88 -15.77 -43.61
C LEU A 15 37.47 -17.16 -43.33
N SER A 16 38.52 -17.22 -42.53
CA SER A 16 39.07 -18.47 -42.03
C SER A 16 38.07 -19.19 -41.11
N ASP A 17 38.26 -20.52 -40.93
CA ASP A 17 37.46 -21.28 -39.97
C ASP A 17 37.51 -20.68 -38.55
N THR A 18 38.66 -20.13 -38.16
CA THR A 18 38.84 -19.44 -36.88
C THR A 18 37.97 -18.17 -36.81
N SER A 19 37.89 -17.43 -37.92
CA SER A 19 37.07 -16.21 -38.00
C SER A 19 35.57 -16.52 -37.95
N VAL A 20 35.15 -17.61 -38.62
CA VAL A 20 33.77 -18.10 -38.58
C VAL A 20 33.40 -18.57 -37.16
N SER A 21 34.29 -19.31 -36.50
CA SER A 21 34.12 -19.73 -35.09
C SER A 21 34.02 -18.52 -34.16
N THR A 22 34.84 -17.52 -34.36
CA THR A 22 34.80 -16.25 -33.58
C THR A 22 33.48 -15.52 -33.79
N LEU A 23 33.01 -15.44 -35.02
CA LEU A 23 31.71 -14.85 -35.33
C LEU A 23 30.58 -15.55 -34.59
N THR A 24 30.56 -16.88 -34.61
CA THR A 24 29.56 -17.67 -33.88
C THR A 24 29.58 -17.37 -32.40
N GLU A 25 30.76 -17.25 -31.82
CA GLU A 25 30.95 -16.86 -30.42
C GLU A 25 30.30 -15.50 -30.12
N TYR A 26 30.55 -14.47 -30.92
CA TYR A 26 29.94 -13.16 -30.72
C TYR A 26 28.42 -13.17 -30.92
N LYS A 27 27.94 -13.91 -31.89
CA LYS A 27 26.50 -14.09 -32.11
C LYS A 27 25.83 -14.72 -30.89
N GLU A 28 26.43 -15.75 -30.30
CA GLU A 28 25.95 -16.39 -29.10
C GLU A 28 25.93 -15.42 -27.91
N LYS A 29 26.98 -14.64 -27.75
CA LYS A 29 27.05 -13.62 -26.67
C LYS A 29 25.90 -12.62 -26.79
N ILE A 30 25.61 -12.14 -27.99
CA ILE A 30 24.49 -11.23 -28.24
C ILE A 30 23.14 -11.93 -28.00
N ALA A 31 23.00 -13.17 -28.47
CA ALA A 31 21.78 -13.95 -28.28
C ALA A 31 21.40 -14.16 -26.81
N LYS A 32 22.41 -14.23 -25.95
CA LYS A 32 22.21 -14.39 -24.49
C LYS A 32 21.82 -13.10 -23.76
N LEU A 33 21.86 -11.93 -24.39
CA LEU A 33 21.46 -10.68 -23.81
C LEU A 33 19.93 -10.65 -23.66
N SER A 34 19.46 -10.81 -22.45
CA SER A 34 18.06 -11.11 -22.16
C SER A 34 17.09 -9.96 -22.43
N GLU A 35 17.57 -8.72 -22.34
CA GLU A 35 16.70 -7.54 -22.44
C GLU A 35 16.65 -6.95 -23.86
N LEU A 36 17.46 -7.45 -24.79
CA LEU A 36 17.35 -7.07 -26.20
C LEU A 36 16.10 -7.69 -26.83
N THR A 37 15.38 -6.92 -27.63
CA THR A 37 14.27 -7.45 -28.44
C THR A 37 14.84 -8.37 -29.56
N THR A 38 13.98 -9.24 -30.08
CA THR A 38 14.33 -10.10 -31.23
C THR A 38 14.84 -9.26 -32.39
N LYS A 39 14.17 -8.14 -32.69
CA LYS A 39 14.58 -7.25 -33.78
C LYS A 39 15.95 -6.62 -33.51
N GLU A 40 16.21 -6.17 -32.29
CA GLU A 40 17.53 -5.63 -31.93
C GLU A 40 18.63 -6.66 -32.09
N LYS A 41 18.40 -7.90 -31.65
CA LYS A 41 19.35 -8.99 -31.84
C LYS A 41 19.61 -9.26 -33.33
N GLU A 42 18.57 -9.30 -34.15
CA GLU A 42 18.70 -9.48 -35.59
C GLU A 42 19.51 -8.35 -36.24
N ASP A 43 19.26 -7.11 -35.83
CA ASP A 43 20.01 -5.95 -36.33
C ASP A 43 21.49 -6.04 -35.96
N PHE A 44 21.83 -6.43 -34.71
CA PHE A 44 23.22 -6.66 -34.31
C PHE A 44 23.85 -7.87 -35.05
N PHE A 45 23.11 -8.91 -35.31
CA PHE A 45 23.61 -10.03 -36.12
C PHE A 45 23.96 -9.58 -37.53
N LYS A 46 23.16 -8.71 -38.13
CA LYS A 46 23.47 -8.12 -39.45
C LYS A 46 24.77 -7.29 -39.40
N GLU A 47 24.97 -6.52 -38.34
CA GLU A 47 26.22 -5.78 -38.14
C GLU A 47 27.43 -6.73 -38.03
N LEU A 48 27.29 -7.85 -37.30
CA LEU A 48 28.34 -8.87 -37.23
C LEU A 48 28.69 -9.45 -38.63
N TYR A 49 27.68 -9.69 -39.45
CA TYR A 49 27.88 -10.27 -40.81
C TYR A 49 28.62 -9.32 -41.74
N THR A 50 28.57 -8.03 -41.50
CA THR A 50 29.30 -7.03 -42.27
C THR A 50 30.65 -6.65 -41.66
N ALA A 51 30.94 -7.13 -40.46
CA ALA A 51 32.20 -6.88 -39.78
C ALA A 51 33.36 -7.65 -40.43
N SER A 52 34.54 -7.02 -40.52
CA SER A 52 35.71 -7.59 -41.21
C SER A 52 36.88 -7.95 -40.28
N SER A 53 36.76 -7.63 -38.98
CA SER A 53 37.81 -7.88 -38.01
C SER A 53 37.26 -8.20 -36.63
N LYS A 54 38.09 -8.82 -35.79
CA LYS A 54 37.75 -9.04 -34.37
C LYS A 54 37.43 -7.73 -33.65
N ASN A 55 38.16 -6.68 -33.97
CA ASN A 55 37.89 -5.35 -33.39
C ASN A 55 36.51 -4.85 -33.78
N ASP A 56 36.04 -5.10 -34.99
CA ASP A 56 34.68 -4.75 -35.40
C ASP A 56 33.63 -5.58 -34.63
N PHE A 57 33.88 -6.86 -34.41
CA PHE A 57 32.99 -7.72 -33.59
C PHE A 57 32.89 -7.21 -32.17
N GLU A 58 34.01 -6.80 -31.57
CA GLU A 58 34.03 -6.21 -30.22
C GLU A 58 33.21 -4.93 -30.15
N LYS A 59 33.26 -4.09 -31.18
CA LYS A 59 32.49 -2.86 -31.27
C LYS A 59 30.97 -3.17 -31.31
N VAL A 60 30.57 -4.17 -32.09
CA VAL A 60 29.15 -4.58 -32.15
C VAL A 60 28.71 -5.14 -30.83
N LEU A 61 29.48 -6.01 -30.20
CA LEU A 61 29.17 -6.54 -28.87
C LEU A 61 29.05 -5.44 -27.82
N LYS A 62 29.94 -4.46 -27.87
CA LYS A 62 29.86 -3.29 -26.93
C LYS A 62 28.57 -2.51 -27.12
N LYS A 63 28.15 -2.26 -28.37
CA LYS A 63 26.88 -1.60 -28.67
C LYS A 63 25.71 -2.45 -28.17
N ALA A 64 25.73 -3.76 -28.38
CA ALA A 64 24.69 -4.68 -27.94
C ALA A 64 24.59 -4.69 -26.40
N ASN A 65 25.72 -4.77 -25.69
CA ASN A 65 25.78 -4.71 -24.25
C ASN A 65 25.24 -3.37 -23.73
N SER A 66 25.61 -2.26 -24.36
CA SER A 66 25.11 -0.93 -23.97
C SER A 66 23.61 -0.82 -24.14
N LYS A 67 23.06 -1.34 -25.23
CA LYS A 67 21.62 -1.35 -25.48
C LYS A 67 20.89 -2.25 -24.49
N ASN A 68 21.43 -3.42 -24.20
CA ASN A 68 20.88 -4.32 -23.19
C ASN A 68 20.88 -3.67 -21.80
N ASN A 69 21.98 -3.03 -21.41
CA ASN A 69 22.08 -2.34 -20.13
C ASN A 69 21.10 -1.17 -20.05
N GLN A 70 20.90 -0.44 -21.14
CA GLN A 70 19.88 0.61 -21.19
C GLN A 70 18.49 0.04 -20.90
N HIS A 71 18.13 -1.09 -21.50
CA HIS A 71 16.84 -1.76 -21.22
C HIS A 71 16.75 -2.27 -19.80
N VAL A 72 17.84 -2.81 -19.23
CA VAL A 72 17.90 -3.22 -17.82
C VAL A 72 17.61 -2.03 -16.91
N ILE A 73 18.25 -0.89 -17.14
CA ILE A 73 18.05 0.34 -16.36
C ILE A 73 16.60 0.83 -16.50
N GLU A 74 16.06 0.88 -17.71
CA GLU A 74 14.67 1.29 -17.96
C GLU A 74 13.66 0.38 -17.22
N LYS A 75 13.90 -0.93 -17.27
CA LYS A 75 13.08 -1.93 -16.59
C LYS A 75 13.13 -1.75 -15.06
N GLN A 76 14.34 -1.58 -14.52
CA GLN A 76 14.53 -1.33 -13.09
C GLN A 76 13.84 -0.04 -12.64
N GLU A 77 13.91 1.03 -13.44
CA GLU A 77 13.24 2.29 -13.15
C GLU A 77 11.72 2.14 -13.16
N LYS A 78 11.17 1.44 -14.16
CA LYS A 78 9.72 1.14 -14.21
C LYS A 78 9.26 0.32 -13.01
N GLU A 79 10.04 -0.70 -12.62
CA GLU A 79 9.75 -1.53 -11.45
C GLU A 79 9.80 -0.71 -10.16
N LYS A 80 10.78 0.18 -10.03
CA LYS A 80 10.90 1.08 -8.89
C LYS A 80 9.71 2.02 -8.80
N ILE A 81 9.32 2.65 -9.90
CA ILE A 81 8.14 3.54 -9.96
C ILE A 81 6.87 2.77 -9.60
N ALA A 82 6.71 1.55 -10.14
CA ALA A 82 5.55 0.71 -9.83
C ALA A 82 5.48 0.34 -8.35
N LYS A 83 6.61 0.00 -7.73
CA LYS A 83 6.70 -0.30 -6.29
C LYS A 83 6.37 0.92 -5.43
N GLU A 84 6.90 2.08 -5.78
CA GLU A 84 6.63 3.33 -5.07
C GLU A 84 5.15 3.71 -5.15
N LYS A 85 4.54 3.55 -6.33
CA LYS A 85 3.11 3.79 -6.54
C LYS A 85 2.26 2.82 -5.71
N ALA A 86 2.58 1.53 -5.73
CA ALA A 86 1.87 0.51 -4.97
C ALA A 86 1.98 0.78 -3.46
N LYS A 87 3.16 1.18 -2.99
CA LYS A 87 3.38 1.58 -1.59
C LYS A 87 2.53 2.78 -1.21
N ALA A 88 2.51 3.82 -2.04
CA ALA A 88 1.72 5.03 -1.79
C ALA A 88 0.21 4.71 -1.75
N GLU A 89 -0.29 3.87 -2.63
CA GLU A 89 -1.68 3.40 -2.61
C GLU A 89 -1.99 2.60 -1.34
N ASN A 90 -1.11 1.70 -0.94
CA ASN A 90 -1.26 0.92 0.28
C ASN A 90 -1.27 1.81 1.53
N ASP A 91 -0.43 2.83 1.58
CA ASP A 91 -0.32 3.77 2.70
C ASP A 91 -1.61 4.55 2.94
N LYS A 92 -2.40 4.78 1.92
CA LYS A 92 -3.67 5.52 2.00
C LYS A 92 -4.87 4.66 2.39
N LYS A 93 -4.77 3.35 2.33
CA LYS A 93 -5.91 2.46 2.55
C LYS A 93 -6.52 2.55 3.95
N PRO A 94 -5.76 2.55 5.04
CA PRO A 94 -6.34 2.76 6.37
C PRO A 94 -7.07 4.10 6.51
N MET A 95 -6.53 5.18 5.97
CA MET A 95 -7.18 6.48 5.95
C MET A 95 -8.52 6.43 5.18
N GLN A 96 -8.56 5.71 4.05
CA GLN A 96 -9.79 5.51 3.29
C GLN A 96 -10.80 4.65 4.05
N VAL A 97 -10.37 3.61 4.76
CA VAL A 97 -11.24 2.84 5.66
C VAL A 97 -11.96 3.74 6.64
N PHE A 98 -11.23 4.67 7.25
CA PHE A 98 -11.76 5.56 8.30
C PHE A 98 -12.53 6.77 7.77
N GLU A 99 -12.64 6.95 6.47
CA GLU A 99 -13.21 8.16 5.86
C GLU A 99 -14.57 8.54 6.43
N ILE A 100 -15.50 7.59 6.53
CA ILE A 100 -16.83 7.86 7.06
C ILE A 100 -16.80 7.96 8.58
N THR A 101 -16.15 7.03 9.26
CA THR A 101 -16.01 7.02 10.71
C THR A 101 -15.39 8.34 11.23
N ALA A 102 -14.36 8.85 10.54
CA ALA A 102 -13.69 10.08 10.93
C ALA A 102 -14.64 11.30 10.92
N ILE A 103 -15.58 11.35 9.99
CA ILE A 103 -16.58 12.42 9.93
C ILE A 103 -17.41 12.45 11.22
N TYR A 104 -17.87 11.30 11.68
CA TYR A 104 -18.72 11.19 12.87
C TYR A 104 -17.95 11.30 14.19
N GLU A 105 -16.70 10.81 14.22
CA GLU A 105 -15.89 10.80 15.44
C GLU A 105 -15.17 12.12 15.71
N SER A 106 -14.68 12.80 14.68
CA SER A 106 -13.80 13.95 14.84
C SER A 106 -14.06 15.09 13.85
N GLY A 107 -15.10 14.99 13.00
CA GLY A 107 -15.31 15.92 11.91
C GLY A 107 -14.19 15.88 10.87
N ASN A 108 -13.40 14.81 10.84
CA ASN A 108 -12.26 14.64 9.94
C ASN A 108 -11.25 15.80 10.04
N ARG A 109 -10.94 16.21 11.25
CA ARG A 109 -10.07 17.37 11.52
C ARG A 109 -8.65 17.18 11.01
N ASN A 110 -7.94 18.28 10.84
CA ASN A 110 -6.54 18.28 10.38
C ASN A 110 -5.65 17.43 11.29
N PRO A 111 -4.71 16.66 10.76
CA PRO A 111 -3.81 15.83 11.55
C PRO A 111 -2.88 16.60 12.49
N GLY A 112 -2.69 17.91 12.26
CA GLY A 112 -1.94 18.79 13.16
C GLY A 112 -2.75 19.33 14.33
N THR A 113 -4.03 18.97 14.47
CA THR A 113 -4.89 19.44 15.56
C THR A 113 -4.45 18.85 16.89
N ILE A 114 -4.50 19.67 17.95
CA ILE A 114 -4.26 19.27 19.34
C ILE A 114 -5.43 19.77 20.17
N LEU A 115 -6.09 18.86 20.87
CA LEU A 115 -7.24 19.17 21.73
C LEU A 115 -6.97 18.72 23.17
N GLY A 116 -7.40 19.52 24.13
CA GLY A 116 -7.36 19.14 25.53
C GLY A 116 -8.47 18.15 25.86
N THR A 117 -8.19 17.18 26.73
CA THR A 117 -9.20 16.37 27.39
C THR A 117 -9.14 16.66 28.89
N LEU A 118 -10.29 16.92 29.44
CA LEU A 118 -10.38 17.39 30.83
C LEU A 118 -10.68 16.28 31.85
N GLU A 119 -11.15 15.10 31.43
CA GLU A 119 -11.80 14.17 32.36
C GLU A 119 -11.26 12.72 32.38
N ASP A 120 -10.55 12.24 31.40
CA ASP A 120 -10.14 10.82 31.31
C ASP A 120 -8.70 10.51 31.77
N GLY A 121 -7.97 11.53 32.16
CA GLY A 121 -6.57 11.38 32.57
C GLY A 121 -5.57 11.04 31.45
N ALA A 122 -6.02 10.97 30.20
CA ALA A 122 -5.17 10.64 29.07
C ALA A 122 -4.36 11.83 28.54
N GLY A 123 -4.64 13.02 29.04
CA GLY A 123 -3.99 14.27 28.64
C GLY A 123 -4.55 14.82 27.32
N MET A 124 -3.68 15.44 26.53
CA MET A 124 -4.05 16.02 25.24
C MET A 124 -4.37 14.95 24.19
N ASN A 125 -5.24 15.30 23.24
CA ASN A 125 -5.52 14.49 22.05
C ASN A 125 -4.83 15.08 20.83
N TYR A 126 -4.12 14.23 20.11
CA TYR A 126 -3.33 14.62 18.94
C TYR A 126 -3.90 14.03 17.66
N GLY A 127 -4.06 14.89 16.65
CA GLY A 127 -4.35 14.44 15.29
C GLY A 127 -5.81 14.16 14.99
N THR A 128 -6.01 13.63 13.78
CA THR A 128 -7.34 13.34 13.23
C THR A 128 -8.06 12.26 14.05
N TYR A 129 -7.33 11.29 14.57
CA TYR A 129 -7.89 10.09 15.20
C TYR A 129 -7.69 10.05 16.72
N SER A 130 -7.47 11.19 17.34
CA SER A 130 -7.39 11.31 18.81
C SER A 130 -6.32 10.42 19.45
N LEU A 131 -5.08 10.55 19.00
CA LEU A 131 -3.94 9.91 19.66
C LEU A 131 -3.75 10.56 21.05
N THR A 132 -3.76 9.76 22.10
CA THR A 132 -3.71 10.28 23.46
C THR A 132 -2.27 10.52 23.94
N GLN A 133 -2.05 11.66 24.59
CA GLN A 133 -0.74 12.05 25.11
C GLN A 133 -0.08 10.95 25.93
N LYS A 134 -0.81 10.34 26.85
CA LYS A 134 -0.23 9.41 27.84
C LYS A 134 -0.15 7.96 27.38
N TYR A 135 -1.00 7.54 26.41
CA TYR A 135 -1.12 6.13 26.08
C TYR A 135 -0.71 5.76 24.65
N THR A 136 -1.00 6.62 23.68
CA THR A 136 -0.82 6.25 22.28
C THR A 136 0.27 7.06 21.56
N MET A 137 0.64 8.23 22.05
CA MET A 137 1.63 9.08 21.37
C MET A 137 3.02 8.46 21.35
N LYS A 138 3.51 7.90 22.43
CA LYS A 138 4.83 7.28 22.45
C LYS A 138 4.94 6.09 21.47
N PRO A 139 4.02 5.12 21.46
CA PRO A 139 4.01 4.07 20.46
C PRO A 139 3.86 4.59 19.03
N TYR A 140 3.07 5.64 18.82
CA TYR A 140 2.94 6.25 17.50
C TYR A 140 4.27 6.85 17.01
N LEU A 141 5.00 7.54 17.87
CA LEU A 141 6.31 8.08 17.51
C LEU A 141 7.33 6.97 17.19
N GLU A 142 7.25 5.83 17.87
CA GLU A 142 8.04 4.64 17.54
C GLU A 142 7.65 4.08 16.17
N PHE A 143 6.38 4.03 15.85
CA PHE A 143 5.87 3.66 14.54
C PHE A 143 6.40 4.58 13.44
N LEU A 144 6.38 5.91 13.66
CA LEU A 144 6.95 6.88 12.73
C LEU A 144 8.45 6.65 12.51
N SER A 145 9.20 6.39 13.57
CA SER A 145 10.64 6.15 13.48
C SER A 145 10.97 4.97 12.56
N LYS A 146 10.14 3.93 12.57
CA LYS A 146 10.30 2.74 11.73
C LYS A 146 9.82 2.93 10.30
N ASN A 147 8.67 3.57 10.12
CA ASN A 147 7.93 3.57 8.85
C ASN A 147 7.94 4.92 8.13
N TYR A 148 8.13 6.02 8.86
CA TYR A 148 8.12 7.39 8.36
C TYR A 148 9.20 8.23 9.06
N PRO A 149 10.48 7.84 8.93
CA PRO A 149 11.55 8.57 9.63
C PRO A 149 11.62 10.04 9.23
N GLU A 150 11.23 10.39 8.03
CA GLU A 150 11.16 11.76 7.54
C GLU A 150 10.10 12.61 8.24
N LEU A 151 8.96 12.01 8.65
CA LEU A 151 7.97 12.68 9.48
C LEU A 151 8.45 12.76 10.93
N ARG A 152 9.02 11.66 11.43
CA ARG A 152 9.51 11.61 12.82
C ARG A 152 10.55 12.68 13.11
N SER A 153 11.46 12.91 12.17
CA SER A 153 12.53 13.90 12.32
C SER A 153 12.02 15.34 12.41
N GLN A 154 10.82 15.61 11.94
CA GLN A 154 10.18 16.94 12.01
C GLN A 154 9.46 17.21 13.33
N LEU A 155 9.28 16.19 14.17
CA LEU A 155 8.66 16.32 15.48
C LEU A 155 9.75 16.39 16.54
N THR A 156 9.89 17.55 17.17
CA THR A 156 10.99 17.86 18.09
C THR A 156 10.47 18.23 19.48
N GLY A 157 11.29 17.99 20.50
CA GLY A 157 10.92 18.21 21.88
C GLY A 157 10.13 17.05 22.49
N GLU A 158 9.84 17.18 23.79
CA GLU A 158 9.05 16.19 24.50
C GLU A 158 7.56 16.36 24.22
N ILE A 159 6.82 15.25 24.23
CA ILE A 159 5.37 15.25 24.04
C ILE A 159 4.71 16.26 24.98
N ASN A 160 3.86 17.10 24.42
CA ASN A 160 3.14 18.19 25.10
C ASN A 160 4.02 19.35 25.57
N SER A 161 5.28 19.45 25.15
CA SER A 161 6.05 20.69 25.26
C SER A 161 5.58 21.70 24.21
N ASP A 162 5.86 22.98 24.42
CA ASP A 162 5.54 24.02 23.43
C ASP A 162 6.25 23.75 22.10
N GLU A 163 7.50 23.31 22.16
CA GLU A 163 8.29 22.93 20.98
C GLU A 163 7.63 21.78 20.20
N PHE A 164 7.27 20.70 20.89
CA PHE A 164 6.63 19.55 20.26
C PHE A 164 5.29 19.94 19.63
N ASN A 165 4.45 20.65 20.37
CA ASN A 165 3.13 21.06 19.91
C ASN A 165 3.22 21.99 18.69
N ALA A 166 4.19 22.90 18.66
CA ALA A 166 4.46 23.74 17.49
C ALA A 166 4.90 22.91 16.28
N SER A 167 5.82 21.96 16.49
CA SER A 167 6.29 21.06 15.42
C SER A 167 5.17 20.17 14.88
N TRP A 168 4.28 19.68 15.75
CA TRP A 168 3.12 18.89 15.37
C TRP A 168 2.17 19.67 14.45
N LYS A 169 1.83 20.90 14.85
CA LYS A 169 0.97 21.78 14.06
C LYS A 169 1.58 22.11 12.70
N THR A 170 2.87 22.43 12.69
CA THR A 170 3.62 22.73 11.44
C THR A 170 3.62 21.54 10.49
N LEU A 171 3.81 20.34 11.00
CA LEU A 171 3.77 19.12 10.16
C LEU A 171 2.38 18.93 9.55
N GLY A 172 1.32 19.19 10.31
CA GLY A 172 -0.06 19.14 9.82
C GLY A 172 -0.36 20.18 8.72
N GLU A 173 0.32 21.31 8.75
CA GLU A 173 0.20 22.34 7.72
C GLU A 173 0.98 21.99 6.46
N ASN A 174 2.19 21.46 6.60
CA ASN A 174 3.11 21.23 5.51
C ASN A 174 2.87 19.90 4.77
N GLU A 175 2.52 18.84 5.49
CA GLU A 175 2.34 17.50 4.94
C GLU A 175 1.06 16.83 5.48
N PRO A 176 -0.12 17.47 5.30
CA PRO A 176 -1.35 17.01 5.94
C PRO A 176 -1.78 15.62 5.51
N GLU A 177 -1.68 15.29 4.23
CA GLU A 177 -2.13 14.00 3.70
C GLU A 177 -1.27 12.84 4.21
N LYS A 178 0.05 12.96 4.11
CA LYS A 178 0.99 11.93 4.56
C LYS A 178 0.95 11.75 6.07
N PHE A 179 0.84 12.84 6.80
CA PHE A 179 0.75 12.83 8.26
C PHE A 179 -0.53 12.14 8.73
N LYS A 180 -1.66 12.49 8.12
CA LYS A 180 -2.94 11.83 8.40
C LYS A 180 -2.92 10.35 8.06
N ALA A 181 -2.36 9.98 6.90
CA ALA A 181 -2.23 8.59 6.50
C ALA A 181 -1.41 7.78 7.50
N SER A 182 -0.30 8.32 8.00
CA SER A 182 0.52 7.66 9.02
C SER A 182 -0.22 7.42 10.33
N GLN A 183 -1.04 8.38 10.75
CA GLN A 183 -1.89 8.26 11.94
C GLN A 183 -2.94 7.16 11.74
N ALA A 184 -3.59 7.14 10.59
CA ALA A 184 -4.57 6.12 10.23
C ALA A 184 -3.95 4.72 10.20
N GLN A 185 -2.76 4.57 9.62
CA GLN A 185 -2.06 3.29 9.57
C GLN A 185 -1.74 2.77 10.96
N TYR A 186 -1.23 3.64 11.83
CA TYR A 186 -0.94 3.26 13.21
C TYR A 186 -2.20 2.75 13.93
N ILE A 187 -3.29 3.50 13.87
CA ILE A 187 -4.56 3.10 14.51
C ILE A 187 -5.11 1.82 13.88
N PHE A 188 -5.07 1.70 12.57
CA PHE A 188 -5.56 0.51 11.88
C PHE A 188 -4.78 -0.74 12.31
N GLU A 189 -3.47 -0.67 12.33
CA GLU A 189 -2.63 -1.82 12.69
C GLU A 189 -2.70 -2.18 14.18
N THR A 190 -2.88 -1.21 15.05
CA THR A 190 -2.92 -1.47 16.51
C THR A 190 -4.32 -1.80 17.03
N ASN A 191 -5.38 -1.25 16.45
CA ASN A 191 -6.73 -1.39 16.97
C ASN A 191 -7.66 -2.22 16.10
N ILE A 192 -7.49 -2.18 14.78
CA ILE A 192 -8.43 -2.83 13.85
C ILE A 192 -7.91 -4.19 13.40
N MET A 193 -6.67 -4.30 12.94
CA MET A 193 -6.12 -5.57 12.48
C MET A 193 -6.21 -6.70 13.50
N PRO A 194 -5.94 -6.47 14.80
CA PRO A 194 -6.13 -7.52 15.79
C PRO A 194 -7.56 -8.06 15.87
N VAL A 195 -8.56 -7.19 15.68
CA VAL A 195 -9.99 -7.60 15.62
C VAL A 195 -10.24 -8.42 14.37
N LEU A 196 -9.72 -8.00 13.22
CA LEU A 196 -9.86 -8.73 11.96
C LEU A 196 -9.20 -10.12 12.02
N GLU A 197 -8.05 -10.23 12.67
CA GLU A 197 -7.36 -11.50 12.91
C GLU A 197 -8.16 -12.42 13.83
N LYS A 198 -8.74 -11.85 14.89
CA LYS A 198 -9.62 -12.59 15.80
C LYS A 198 -10.87 -13.09 15.10
N LEU A 199 -11.50 -12.27 14.26
CA LEU A 199 -12.65 -12.66 13.45
C LEU A 199 -12.30 -13.81 12.50
N LYS A 200 -11.16 -13.74 11.82
CA LYS A 200 -10.68 -14.82 10.96
C LYS A 200 -10.53 -16.12 11.74
N LYS A 201 -9.91 -16.08 12.91
CA LYS A 201 -9.71 -17.24 13.76
C LYS A 201 -11.02 -17.84 14.27
N GLU A 202 -11.95 -17.00 14.69
CA GLU A 202 -13.21 -17.46 15.32
C GLU A 202 -14.32 -17.80 14.32
N THR A 203 -14.36 -17.13 13.17
CA THR A 203 -15.45 -17.27 12.19
C THR A 203 -15.00 -17.86 10.85
N GLY A 204 -13.71 -17.88 10.57
CA GLY A 204 -13.17 -18.24 9.27
C GLY A 204 -13.33 -17.15 8.21
N VAL A 205 -13.89 -15.98 8.54
CA VAL A 205 -14.03 -14.84 7.61
C VAL A 205 -12.81 -13.95 7.71
N ASP A 206 -12.05 -13.87 6.62
CA ASP A 206 -10.84 -13.04 6.52
C ASP A 206 -11.14 -11.77 5.74
N PHE A 207 -11.39 -10.67 6.46
CA PHE A 207 -11.69 -9.37 5.84
C PHE A 207 -10.49 -8.74 5.13
N LEU A 208 -9.31 -9.34 5.22
CA LEU A 208 -8.08 -8.88 4.55
C LEU A 208 -7.68 -9.73 3.34
N ASP A 209 -8.50 -10.69 2.93
CA ASP A 209 -8.16 -11.61 1.83
C ASP A 209 -8.39 -11.05 0.42
N GLY A 210 -8.84 -9.81 0.31
CA GLY A 210 -9.11 -9.15 -0.97
C GLY A 210 -10.49 -9.44 -1.56
N THR A 211 -11.35 -10.18 -0.86
CA THR A 211 -12.72 -10.52 -1.33
C THR A 211 -13.81 -9.71 -0.65
N HIS A 212 -13.46 -8.92 0.37
CA HIS A 212 -14.41 -8.11 1.12
C HIS A 212 -14.30 -6.63 0.78
N SER A 213 -15.41 -5.91 0.94
CA SER A 213 -15.50 -4.49 0.63
C SER A 213 -14.83 -3.62 1.68
N ILE A 214 -14.32 -2.47 1.25
CA ILE A 214 -13.84 -1.43 2.15
C ILE A 214 -14.95 -0.95 3.11
N GLY A 215 -16.21 -1.02 2.67
CA GLY A 215 -17.38 -0.71 3.50
C GLY A 215 -17.53 -1.63 4.70
N SER A 216 -17.30 -2.93 4.51
CA SER A 216 -17.30 -3.89 5.61
C SER A 216 -16.24 -3.58 6.65
N VAL A 217 -15.01 -3.32 6.20
CA VAL A 217 -13.90 -2.96 7.11
C VAL A 217 -14.14 -1.61 7.77
N GLY A 218 -14.70 -0.64 7.03
CA GLY A 218 -15.10 0.67 7.55
C GLY A 218 -16.16 0.55 8.65
N MET A 219 -17.16 -0.31 8.46
CA MET A 219 -18.19 -0.55 9.46
C MET A 219 -17.64 -1.19 10.74
N ILE A 220 -16.79 -2.20 10.60
CA ILE A 220 -16.08 -2.81 11.74
C ILE A 220 -15.28 -1.76 12.48
N SER A 221 -14.53 -0.95 11.76
CA SER A 221 -13.69 0.11 12.33
C SER A 221 -14.52 1.14 13.09
N GLY A 222 -15.66 1.54 12.55
CA GLY A 222 -16.59 2.45 13.19
C GLY A 222 -17.12 1.90 14.53
N MET A 223 -17.49 0.63 14.55
CA MET A 223 -17.95 -0.05 15.77
C MET A 223 -16.87 -0.11 16.84
N ILE A 224 -15.65 -0.48 16.47
CA ILE A 224 -14.52 -0.59 17.40
C ILE A 224 -14.13 0.79 17.94
N HIS A 225 -14.11 1.83 17.12
CA HIS A 225 -13.84 3.20 17.56
C HIS A 225 -14.88 3.69 18.55
N ASN A 226 -16.15 3.36 18.33
CA ASN A 226 -17.23 3.85 19.16
C ASN A 226 -17.31 3.16 20.52
N ALA A 227 -17.12 1.85 20.60
CA ALA A 227 -17.35 1.05 21.81
C ALA A 227 -16.22 0.08 22.16
N GLY A 228 -15.09 0.13 21.45
CA GLY A 228 -13.98 -0.78 21.66
C GLY A 228 -14.40 -2.25 21.50
N GLN A 229 -13.85 -3.12 22.32
CA GLN A 229 -14.11 -4.55 22.28
C GLN A 229 -15.54 -4.94 22.72
N ALA A 230 -16.30 -4.02 23.33
CA ALA A 230 -17.65 -4.31 23.80
C ALA A 230 -18.61 -4.73 22.70
N TRP A 231 -18.40 -4.27 21.47
CA TRP A 231 -19.25 -4.62 20.33
C TRP A 231 -18.69 -5.72 19.45
N TYR A 232 -17.62 -6.36 19.85
CA TYR A 232 -17.02 -7.44 19.08
C TYR A 232 -17.98 -8.59 18.80
N SER A 233 -18.78 -9.01 19.80
CA SER A 233 -19.73 -10.11 19.63
C SER A 233 -20.77 -9.85 18.55
N ILE A 234 -21.18 -8.59 18.39
CA ILE A 234 -22.14 -8.17 17.36
C ILE A 234 -21.52 -8.35 15.97
N ILE A 235 -20.28 -7.89 15.82
CA ILE A 235 -19.52 -8.03 14.57
C ILE A 235 -19.31 -9.52 14.24
N ARG A 236 -18.90 -10.31 15.23
CA ARG A 236 -18.71 -11.76 15.08
C ARG A 236 -19.99 -12.44 14.64
N ASP A 237 -21.11 -12.19 15.31
CA ASP A 237 -22.39 -12.83 15.02
C ASP A 237 -22.90 -12.42 13.62
N ALA A 238 -22.70 -11.17 13.22
CA ALA A 238 -23.01 -10.69 11.88
C ALA A 238 -22.16 -11.40 10.81
N ALA A 239 -20.88 -11.63 11.09
CA ALA A 239 -19.98 -12.35 10.18
C ALA A 239 -20.40 -13.81 10.01
N ILE A 240 -20.74 -14.50 11.11
CA ILE A 240 -21.21 -15.89 11.09
C ILE A 240 -22.52 -15.99 10.31
N SER A 241 -23.48 -15.12 10.57
CA SER A 241 -24.77 -15.12 9.87
C SER A 241 -24.60 -14.86 8.37
N SER A 242 -23.75 -13.91 8.00
CA SER A 242 -23.49 -13.59 6.59
C SER A 242 -22.77 -14.72 5.85
N LYS A 243 -21.88 -15.45 6.54
CA LYS A 243 -21.21 -16.62 5.99
C LYS A 243 -22.17 -17.78 5.75
N ASN A 244 -23.13 -18.01 6.66
CA ASN A 244 -24.01 -19.17 6.64
C ASN A 244 -25.20 -19.00 5.69
N GLU A 245 -25.60 -17.79 5.35
CA GLU A 245 -26.82 -17.53 4.57
C GLU A 245 -26.66 -17.74 3.07
N SER A 246 -25.46 -17.65 2.51
CA SER A 246 -25.25 -17.80 1.08
C SER A 246 -23.90 -18.43 0.77
N ALA A 247 -23.79 -19.02 -0.43
CA ALA A 247 -22.54 -19.59 -0.94
C ALA A 247 -21.42 -18.55 -1.05
N GLN A 248 -21.79 -17.29 -1.27
CA GLN A 248 -20.87 -16.15 -1.27
C GLN A 248 -21.24 -15.18 -0.16
N PHE A 249 -20.24 -14.72 0.59
CA PHE A 249 -20.42 -13.70 1.61
C PHE A 249 -20.96 -12.41 0.99
N ASN A 250 -22.05 -11.88 1.51
CA ASN A 250 -22.66 -10.64 1.05
C ASN A 250 -22.26 -9.49 1.98
N ASP A 251 -21.32 -8.66 1.52
CA ASP A 251 -20.78 -7.56 2.31
C ASP A 251 -21.84 -6.49 2.66
N LYS A 252 -22.75 -6.19 1.73
CA LYS A 252 -23.83 -5.23 2.01
C LYS A 252 -24.77 -5.75 3.10
N ALA A 253 -25.10 -7.04 3.07
CA ALA A 253 -25.91 -7.68 4.10
C ALA A 253 -25.19 -7.69 5.45
N PHE A 254 -23.88 -7.93 5.45
CA PHE A 254 -23.06 -7.86 6.67
C PHE A 254 -23.10 -6.46 7.30
N VAL A 255 -22.87 -5.42 6.50
CA VAL A 255 -22.95 -4.02 6.97
C VAL A 255 -24.33 -3.70 7.52
N GLU A 256 -25.40 -4.11 6.84
CA GLU A 256 -26.78 -3.86 7.27
C GLU A 256 -27.11 -4.61 8.58
N ARG A 257 -26.60 -5.80 8.79
CA ARG A 257 -26.78 -6.53 10.06
C ARG A 257 -26.20 -5.78 11.25
N ILE A 258 -25.02 -5.21 11.09
CA ILE A 258 -24.38 -4.40 12.14
C ILE A 258 -25.19 -3.13 12.38
N GLY A 259 -25.47 -2.37 11.34
CA GLY A 259 -26.23 -1.13 11.43
C GLY A 259 -27.64 -1.34 11.97
N GLY A 260 -28.30 -2.40 11.54
CA GLY A 260 -29.63 -2.79 12.02
C GLY A 260 -29.63 -3.14 13.50
N TRP A 261 -28.61 -3.87 13.96
CA TRP A 261 -28.47 -4.17 15.38
C TRP A 261 -28.37 -2.90 16.22
N VAL A 262 -27.52 -1.93 15.82
CA VAL A 262 -27.37 -0.66 16.53
C VAL A 262 -28.70 0.09 16.57
N ARG A 263 -29.37 0.19 15.43
CA ARG A 263 -30.67 0.86 15.32
C ARG A 263 -31.73 0.26 16.24
N ASP A 264 -31.75 -1.08 16.34
CA ASP A 264 -32.84 -1.81 17.03
C ASP A 264 -32.52 -2.09 18.51
N ASN A 265 -31.26 -2.13 18.92
CA ASN A 265 -30.87 -2.64 20.23
C ASN A 265 -30.05 -1.69 21.09
N TYR A 266 -29.43 -0.67 20.52
CA TYR A 266 -28.56 0.23 21.31
C TYR A 266 -29.40 1.09 22.28
N SER A 267 -29.05 1.07 23.55
CA SER A 267 -29.80 1.72 24.63
C SER A 267 -28.95 2.50 25.66
N GLY A 268 -27.75 2.88 25.30
CA GLY A 268 -26.84 3.64 26.18
C GLY A 268 -27.22 5.12 26.34
N VAL A 269 -26.40 5.86 27.08
CA VAL A 269 -26.64 7.28 27.44
C VAL A 269 -26.79 8.16 26.19
N TYR A 270 -26.07 7.86 25.11
CA TYR A 270 -26.14 8.60 23.85
C TYR A 270 -26.91 7.85 22.78
N ALA A 271 -27.88 7.02 23.18
CA ALA A 271 -28.57 6.08 22.27
C ALA A 271 -29.12 6.76 21.02
N GLN A 272 -29.84 7.88 21.18
CA GLN A 272 -30.44 8.58 20.04
C GLN A 272 -29.38 9.09 19.06
N SER A 273 -28.33 9.70 19.57
CA SER A 273 -27.23 10.21 18.74
C SER A 273 -26.51 9.09 17.98
N ILE A 274 -26.25 7.98 18.65
CA ILE A 274 -25.58 6.81 18.04
C ILE A 274 -26.48 6.14 17.02
N ARG A 275 -27.77 5.94 17.29
CA ARG A 275 -28.72 5.42 16.32
C ARG A 275 -28.83 6.31 15.08
N ASN A 276 -28.89 7.63 15.27
CA ASN A 276 -28.93 8.60 14.17
C ASN A 276 -27.65 8.52 13.32
N ARG A 277 -26.48 8.41 13.96
CA ARG A 277 -25.22 8.23 13.27
C ARG A 277 -25.24 6.98 12.39
N TYR A 278 -25.59 5.83 12.96
CA TYR A 278 -25.57 4.57 12.22
C TYR A 278 -26.68 4.45 11.19
N ALA A 279 -27.80 5.15 11.38
CA ALA A 279 -28.82 5.28 10.32
C ALA A 279 -28.27 5.96 9.07
N LYS A 280 -27.30 6.85 9.21
CA LYS A 280 -26.61 7.54 8.08
C LYS A 280 -25.38 6.79 7.63
N GLN A 281 -24.56 6.31 8.55
CA GLN A 281 -23.30 5.63 8.24
C GLN A 281 -23.53 4.29 7.53
N THR A 282 -24.53 3.53 7.94
CA THR A 282 -24.81 2.22 7.36
C THR A 282 -25.02 2.25 5.85
N PRO A 283 -25.90 3.09 5.28
CA PRO A 283 -26.02 3.16 3.82
C PRO A 283 -24.77 3.69 3.13
N GLN A 284 -24.04 4.63 3.77
CA GLN A 284 -22.77 5.12 3.23
C GLN A 284 -21.73 4.01 3.11
N GLU A 285 -21.59 3.16 4.13
CA GLU A 285 -20.68 2.02 4.09
C GLU A 285 -21.13 0.93 3.11
N LYS A 286 -22.44 0.71 2.97
CA LYS A 286 -22.98 -0.24 1.98
C LYS A 286 -22.64 0.14 0.54
N GLU A 287 -22.55 1.43 0.23
CA GLU A 287 -22.21 1.91 -1.10
C GLU A 287 -20.72 1.74 -1.43
N ARG A 288 -19.88 1.54 -0.43
CA ARG A 288 -18.44 1.36 -0.61
C ARG A 288 -18.12 -0.08 -0.94
N THR A 289 -18.31 -0.45 -2.22
CA THR A 289 -18.17 -1.84 -2.69
C THR A 289 -16.78 -2.21 -3.19
N GLU A 290 -15.86 -1.23 -3.25
CA GLU A 290 -14.46 -1.47 -3.60
C GLU A 290 -13.85 -2.53 -2.68
N LEU A 291 -13.12 -3.48 -3.26
CA LEU A 291 -12.46 -4.54 -2.50
C LEU A 291 -11.27 -3.98 -1.73
N PHE A 292 -11.13 -4.43 -0.49
CA PHE A 292 -10.10 -3.96 0.42
C PHE A 292 -8.94 -4.95 0.53
N THR A 293 -7.72 -4.41 0.35
CA THR A 293 -6.48 -5.13 0.62
C THR A 293 -5.52 -4.19 1.33
N TYR A 294 -4.74 -4.71 2.26
CA TYR A 294 -3.75 -3.91 2.96
C TYR A 294 -2.56 -4.77 3.38
N THR A 295 -1.35 -4.27 3.12
CA THR A 295 -0.11 -4.88 3.59
C THR A 295 0.40 -4.12 4.81
N LYS A 296 0.51 -4.83 5.94
CA LYS A 296 0.97 -4.27 7.21
C LYS A 296 2.38 -3.68 7.09
N LYS A 297 2.59 -2.51 7.69
CA LYS A 297 3.87 -1.80 7.70
C LYS A 297 4.83 -2.32 8.75
N THR A 298 4.32 -2.55 9.96
CA THR A 298 5.11 -3.05 11.09
C THR A 298 4.95 -4.56 11.23
N ASN A 299 6.07 -5.26 11.25
CA ASN A 299 6.11 -6.70 11.55
C ASN A 299 6.30 -6.94 13.05
#